data_1ab6be65e8ed1b946bffc240591c409a
#
_entry.id   1ab6be65e8ed1b946bffc240591c409a
#
_cell.length_a   1.000
_cell.length_b   1.000
_cell.length_c   1.000
_cell.angle_alpha   90.00
_cell.angle_beta   90.00
_cell.angle_gamma   90.00
#
_symmetry.space_group_name_H-M   'P 1'
#
loop_
_entity.id
_entity.type
_entity.pdbx_description
1 polymer ?
#
loop_
_entity_poly.entity_id
_entity_poly.type
_entity_poly.pdbx_seq_one_letter_code
_entity_poly.pdbx_strand_id
1 'polypeptide(L)'
;MQRLTAELLRIQLPSILIFGLSGLLMGILNSHGNFLLPGLAPAMYQIGILIGVTILAKPFGIRGLAYGAVLGAALHLSAQLPGLIRIRTKRYFASFGFRDSAVIEVIRLMIPRQVGASAVQLNFLVNNFIASYLPAGSITAVSLGLTIMLMPQAVIAQSVATVSLPRFSVLAGRGELDRMRSALADTLRLVLLLSLPAAVGLILFGSEIVRLIFERSAFNPQMSEMVNWALRWYSVGLVFHCIVEVVSRAFYAVHDTKTPVIVLFCAMGLNMALSFLLTEGFSRAGLYPHGGVALANSIATGLEMAALLTLMRRRLDGLSGKRIVRVLVQGGAAVSAMIAFIFLWRAAAGKLAPLLYLAGGIGGAVFVYAGGCLAAKVEESALIRRALRRFFVR
;
A
#
# COMPACT_ATOMS: atom_id res chain seq x y z
N MET A 1 20.20 25.05 -1.10
CA MET A 1 19.33 23.87 -1.25
C MET A 1 19.44 23.26 -2.64
N GLN A 2 19.14 23.98 -3.75
CA GLN A 2 19.16 23.44 -5.12
C GLN A 2 20.48 22.76 -5.52
N ARG A 3 21.64 23.34 -5.19
CA ARG A 3 22.96 22.74 -5.48
C ARG A 3 23.17 21.39 -4.78
N LEU A 4 22.76 21.29 -3.50
CA LEU A 4 22.87 20.05 -2.75
C LEU A 4 21.94 18.97 -3.33
N THR A 5 20.70 19.33 -3.68
CA THR A 5 19.78 18.39 -4.32
C THR A 5 20.33 17.86 -5.65
N ALA A 6 20.88 18.75 -6.49
CA ALA A 6 21.49 18.35 -7.76
C ALA A 6 22.71 17.42 -7.56
N GLU A 7 23.52 17.69 -6.54
CA GLU A 7 24.67 16.84 -6.20
C GLU A 7 24.23 15.45 -5.74
N LEU A 8 23.25 15.37 -4.84
CA LEU A 8 22.70 14.09 -4.35
C LEU A 8 22.08 13.27 -5.48
N LEU A 9 21.35 13.93 -6.41
CA LEU A 9 20.82 13.28 -7.61
C LEU A 9 21.93 12.72 -8.50
N ARG A 10 23.03 13.49 -8.73
CA ARG A 10 24.17 13.01 -9.52
C ARG A 10 24.81 11.77 -8.91
N ILE A 11 24.96 11.73 -7.57
CA ILE A 11 25.49 10.55 -6.87
C ILE A 11 24.57 9.34 -7.06
N GLN A 12 23.26 9.54 -7.09
CA GLN A 12 22.29 8.43 -7.22
C GLN A 12 22.05 7.95 -8.66
N LEU A 13 22.41 8.72 -9.69
CA LEU A 13 22.21 8.33 -11.10
C LEU A 13 22.72 6.91 -11.44
N PRO A 14 23.91 6.48 -11.00
CA PRO A 14 24.40 5.12 -11.27
C PRO A 14 23.48 4.02 -10.74
N SER A 15 22.75 4.28 -9.64
CA SER A 15 21.82 3.28 -9.07
C SER A 15 20.69 2.91 -10.03
N ILE A 16 20.25 3.83 -10.89
CA ILE A 16 19.20 3.60 -11.89
C ILE A 16 19.66 2.56 -12.92
N LEU A 17 20.89 2.68 -13.41
CA LEU A 17 21.49 1.72 -14.35
C LEU A 17 21.65 0.35 -13.68
N ILE A 18 22.13 0.32 -12.43
CA ILE A 18 22.31 -0.91 -11.66
C ILE A 18 20.96 -1.60 -11.44
N PHE A 19 19.90 -0.86 -11.09
CA PHE A 19 18.56 -1.41 -10.94
C PHE A 19 17.98 -1.92 -12.26
N GLY A 20 18.25 -1.24 -13.38
CA GLY A 20 17.86 -1.72 -14.70
C GLY A 20 18.44 -3.08 -15.01
N LEU A 21 19.76 -3.25 -14.82
CA LEU A 21 20.44 -4.54 -14.99
C LEU A 21 19.93 -5.59 -14.00
N SER A 22 19.74 -5.21 -12.75
CA SER A 22 19.22 -6.09 -11.71
C SER A 22 17.80 -6.57 -11.99
N GLY A 23 16.95 -5.71 -12.56
CA GLY A 23 15.59 -6.07 -13.00
C GLY A 23 15.60 -7.11 -14.13
N LEU A 24 16.52 -7.00 -15.08
CA LEU A 24 16.71 -8.01 -16.12
C LEU A 24 17.15 -9.35 -15.53
N LEU A 25 18.13 -9.36 -14.61
CA LEU A 25 18.55 -10.56 -13.92
C LEU A 25 17.42 -11.21 -13.13
N MET A 26 16.61 -10.41 -12.44
CA MET A 26 15.43 -10.87 -11.74
C MET A 26 14.45 -11.59 -12.68
N GLY A 27 14.21 -11.04 -13.86
CA GLY A 27 13.38 -11.64 -14.90
C GLY A 27 13.95 -12.99 -15.37
N ILE A 28 15.26 -13.06 -15.65
CA ILE A 28 15.96 -14.29 -16.05
C ILE A 28 15.87 -15.36 -14.96
N LEU A 29 16.15 -15.01 -13.71
CA LEU A 29 16.11 -15.97 -12.60
C LEU A 29 14.70 -16.50 -12.34
N ASN A 30 13.69 -15.63 -12.40
CA ASN A 30 12.28 -16.00 -12.25
C ASN A 30 11.82 -16.95 -13.37
N SER A 31 12.25 -16.72 -14.62
CA SER A 31 11.91 -17.60 -15.74
C SER A 31 12.55 -19.01 -15.62
N HIS A 32 13.66 -19.12 -14.89
CA HIS A 32 14.31 -20.39 -14.55
C HIS A 32 13.81 -21.00 -13.22
N GLY A 33 12.75 -20.46 -12.61
CA GLY A 33 12.16 -20.98 -11.37
C GLY A 33 12.95 -20.64 -10.10
N ASN A 34 13.95 -19.76 -10.18
CA ASN A 34 14.69 -19.31 -9.00
C ASN A 34 14.06 -18.02 -8.46
N PHE A 35 13.21 -18.14 -7.45
CA PHE A 35 12.53 -17.02 -6.82
C PHE A 35 13.21 -16.53 -5.54
N LEU A 36 14.11 -17.34 -4.96
CA LEU A 36 14.74 -17.03 -3.67
C LEU A 36 15.67 -15.82 -3.77
N LEU A 37 16.59 -15.83 -4.72
CA LEU A 37 17.56 -14.74 -4.88
C LEU A 37 16.90 -13.41 -5.29
N PRO A 38 15.98 -13.39 -6.27
CA PRO A 38 15.16 -12.23 -6.55
C PRO A 38 14.35 -11.72 -5.32
N GLY A 39 13.84 -12.64 -4.49
CA GLY A 39 13.10 -12.28 -3.28
C GLY A 39 13.97 -11.66 -2.18
N LEU A 40 15.26 -12.02 -2.11
CA LEU A 40 16.21 -11.46 -1.15
C LEU A 40 16.83 -10.13 -1.61
N ALA A 41 16.86 -9.87 -2.91
CA ALA A 41 17.51 -8.68 -3.46
C ALA A 41 16.99 -7.35 -2.88
N PRO A 42 15.67 -7.11 -2.67
CA PRO A 42 15.18 -5.90 -2.01
C PRO A 42 15.70 -5.71 -0.59
N ALA A 43 15.91 -6.80 0.17
CA ALA A 43 16.49 -6.72 1.51
C ALA A 43 17.95 -6.24 1.47
N MET A 44 18.72 -6.69 0.47
CA MET A 44 20.10 -6.24 0.26
C MET A 44 20.17 -4.73 -0.03
N TYR A 45 19.19 -4.19 -0.77
CA TYR A 45 19.09 -2.74 -0.99
C TYR A 45 18.92 -2.00 0.33
N GLN A 46 18.01 -2.46 1.20
CA GLN A 46 17.80 -1.85 2.52
C GLN A 46 19.06 -1.91 3.41
N ILE A 47 19.82 -2.98 3.33
CA ILE A 47 21.12 -3.09 4.04
C ILE A 47 22.08 -2.00 3.55
N GLY A 48 22.16 -1.76 2.25
CA GLY A 48 22.99 -0.68 1.71
C GLY A 48 22.59 0.71 2.20
N ILE A 49 21.27 1.00 2.30
CA ILE A 49 20.77 2.24 2.89
C ILE A 49 21.13 2.32 4.37
N LEU A 50 20.98 1.24 5.15
CA LEU A 50 21.38 1.21 6.56
C LEU A 50 22.86 1.51 6.74
N ILE A 51 23.73 0.93 5.92
CA ILE A 51 25.17 1.24 5.91
C ILE A 51 25.39 2.73 5.58
N GLY A 52 24.63 3.26 4.62
CA GLY A 52 24.64 4.67 4.26
C GLY A 52 24.37 5.59 5.45
N VAL A 53 23.32 5.28 6.20
CA VAL A 53 22.89 6.08 7.36
C VAL A 53 23.85 5.92 8.56
N THR A 54 24.26 4.68 8.86
CA THR A 54 24.99 4.40 10.10
C THR A 54 26.49 4.61 9.99
N ILE A 55 27.09 4.28 8.85
CA ILE A 55 28.53 4.30 8.63
C ILE A 55 28.94 5.48 7.74
N LEU A 56 28.35 5.60 6.54
CA LEU A 56 28.78 6.60 5.56
C LEU A 56 28.30 8.03 5.90
N ALA A 57 27.21 8.17 6.64
CA ALA A 57 26.73 9.49 7.06
C ALA A 57 27.69 10.17 8.05
N LYS A 58 28.50 9.42 8.82
CA LYS A 58 29.48 10.00 9.76
C LYS A 58 30.54 10.85 9.05
N PRO A 59 31.26 10.34 8.01
CA PRO A 59 32.28 11.13 7.31
C PRO A 59 31.69 12.05 6.21
N PHE A 60 30.57 11.67 5.56
CA PHE A 60 30.05 12.35 4.37
C PHE A 60 28.75 13.14 4.60
N GLY A 61 28.22 13.16 5.84
CA GLY A 61 26.96 13.81 6.14
C GLY A 61 25.80 13.23 5.29
N ILE A 62 24.96 14.10 4.76
CA ILE A 62 23.80 13.71 3.96
C ILE A 62 24.18 12.98 2.66
N ARG A 63 25.39 13.21 2.12
CA ARG A 63 25.90 12.49 0.95
C ARG A 63 26.09 11.00 1.24
N GLY A 64 26.36 10.63 2.50
CA GLY A 64 26.47 9.25 2.93
C GLY A 64 25.19 8.43 2.65
N LEU A 65 24.02 9.03 2.74
CA LEU A 65 22.76 8.39 2.37
C LEU A 65 22.69 8.11 0.86
N ALA A 66 23.14 9.06 0.04
CA ALA A 66 23.16 8.89 -1.41
C ALA A 66 24.13 7.78 -1.84
N TYR A 67 25.31 7.73 -1.23
CA TYR A 67 26.26 6.61 -1.42
C TYR A 67 25.69 5.28 -0.93
N GLY A 68 24.96 5.28 0.20
CA GLY A 68 24.27 4.12 0.71
C GLY A 68 23.23 3.56 -0.26
N ALA A 69 22.51 4.43 -0.96
CA ALA A 69 21.55 4.03 -1.99
C ALA A 69 22.25 3.37 -3.20
N VAL A 70 23.39 3.91 -3.65
CA VAL A 70 24.19 3.30 -4.74
C VAL A 70 24.78 1.96 -4.30
N LEU A 71 25.32 1.89 -3.08
CA LEU A 71 25.81 0.63 -2.50
C LEU A 71 24.67 -0.40 -2.39
N GLY A 72 23.48 0.04 -1.96
CA GLY A 72 22.30 -0.83 -1.90
C GLY A 72 21.90 -1.37 -3.26
N ALA A 73 21.93 -0.55 -4.31
CA ALA A 73 21.69 -1.00 -5.67
C ALA A 73 22.73 -2.04 -6.13
N ALA A 74 24.01 -1.82 -5.80
CA ALA A 74 25.07 -2.78 -6.09
C ALA A 74 24.86 -4.09 -5.32
N LEU A 75 24.51 -4.06 -4.05
CA LEU A 75 24.19 -5.26 -3.25
C LEU A 75 22.95 -5.99 -3.79
N HIS A 76 21.93 -5.26 -4.23
CA HIS A 76 20.73 -5.81 -4.87
C HIS A 76 21.07 -6.60 -6.14
N LEU A 77 21.96 -6.07 -6.98
CA LEU A 77 22.45 -6.74 -8.17
C LEU A 77 23.31 -7.95 -7.80
N SER A 78 24.27 -7.76 -6.88
CA SER A 78 25.25 -8.79 -6.48
C SER A 78 24.57 -10.02 -5.87
N ALA A 79 23.51 -9.85 -5.11
CA ALA A 79 22.74 -10.95 -4.52
C ALA A 79 22.15 -11.91 -5.56
N GLN A 80 21.94 -11.45 -6.80
CA GLN A 80 21.37 -12.23 -7.88
C GLN A 80 22.43 -12.94 -8.75
N LEU A 81 23.69 -12.47 -8.75
CA LEU A 81 24.77 -13.03 -9.57
C LEU A 81 25.02 -14.53 -9.33
N PRO A 82 25.01 -15.06 -8.09
CA PRO A 82 25.19 -16.50 -7.86
C PRO A 82 24.13 -17.35 -8.58
N GLY A 83 22.91 -16.84 -8.70
CA GLY A 83 21.84 -17.51 -9.44
C GLY A 83 22.14 -17.57 -10.94
N LEU A 84 22.62 -16.47 -11.52
CA LEU A 84 23.00 -16.41 -12.93
C LEU A 84 24.13 -17.36 -13.27
N ILE A 85 25.16 -17.46 -12.39
CA ILE A 85 26.31 -18.34 -12.58
C ILE A 85 25.90 -19.84 -12.63
N ARG A 86 24.82 -20.18 -11.90
CA ARG A 86 24.31 -21.57 -11.86
C ARG A 86 23.50 -21.96 -13.10
N ILE A 87 23.07 -21.00 -13.92
CA ILE A 87 22.34 -21.26 -15.16
C ILE A 87 23.33 -21.83 -16.19
N ARG A 88 23.10 -23.06 -16.65
CA ARG A 88 23.97 -23.77 -17.58
C ARG A 88 23.99 -23.22 -19.00
N THR A 89 22.99 -22.50 -19.43
CA THR A 89 22.86 -21.92 -20.77
C THR A 89 23.65 -20.62 -20.85
N LYS A 90 24.91 -20.69 -21.27
CA LYS A 90 25.88 -19.58 -21.20
C LYS A 90 26.17 -18.92 -22.55
N ARG A 91 25.20 -18.77 -23.43
CA ARG A 91 25.44 -17.99 -24.65
C ARG A 91 24.76 -16.62 -24.50
N TYR A 92 25.50 -15.66 -23.98
CA TYR A 92 25.10 -14.25 -23.95
C TYR A 92 25.80 -13.53 -25.09
N PHE A 93 25.04 -12.92 -25.99
CA PHE A 93 25.54 -12.05 -27.02
C PHE A 93 25.13 -10.61 -26.69
N ALA A 94 26.10 -9.72 -26.62
CA ALA A 94 25.82 -8.29 -26.54
C ALA A 94 25.25 -7.82 -27.89
N SER A 95 23.95 -7.68 -27.97
CA SER A 95 23.24 -7.17 -29.16
C SER A 95 22.21 -6.15 -28.72
N PHE A 96 22.09 -5.05 -29.42
CA PHE A 96 21.04 -4.07 -29.17
C PHE A 96 19.64 -4.58 -29.56
N GLY A 97 19.54 -5.62 -30.39
CA GLY A 97 18.32 -6.35 -30.70
C GLY A 97 17.10 -5.55 -31.19
N PHE A 98 17.27 -4.29 -31.62
CA PHE A 98 16.14 -3.41 -32.03
C PHE A 98 15.27 -3.95 -33.18
N ARG A 99 15.78 -4.93 -33.93
CA ARG A 99 15.06 -5.62 -35.02
C ARG A 99 14.61 -7.01 -34.63
N ASP A 100 14.92 -7.48 -33.43
CA ASP A 100 14.49 -8.77 -32.95
C ASP A 100 13.00 -8.74 -32.58
N SER A 101 12.23 -9.66 -33.14
CA SER A 101 10.78 -9.76 -32.92
C SER A 101 10.43 -9.97 -31.46
N ALA A 102 11.24 -10.73 -30.73
CA ALA A 102 11.05 -10.95 -29.28
C ALA A 102 11.28 -9.67 -28.47
N VAL A 103 12.26 -8.85 -28.82
CA VAL A 103 12.51 -7.55 -28.19
C VAL A 103 11.37 -6.58 -28.47
N ILE A 104 10.87 -6.53 -29.71
CA ILE A 104 9.74 -5.68 -30.10
C ILE A 104 8.46 -6.11 -29.34
N GLU A 105 8.23 -7.42 -29.21
CA GLU A 105 7.09 -7.95 -28.46
C GLU A 105 7.16 -7.54 -26.98
N VAL A 106 8.33 -7.69 -26.33
CA VAL A 106 8.54 -7.26 -24.94
C VAL A 106 8.26 -5.77 -24.80
N ILE A 107 8.80 -4.92 -25.69
CA ILE A 107 8.57 -3.47 -25.65
C ILE A 107 7.06 -3.16 -25.79
N ARG A 108 6.38 -3.80 -26.74
CA ARG A 108 4.93 -3.62 -26.95
C ARG A 108 4.10 -4.00 -25.72
N LEU A 109 4.48 -5.04 -24.99
CA LEU A 109 3.81 -5.47 -23.75
C LEU A 109 4.17 -4.58 -22.56
N MET A 110 5.39 -4.06 -22.52
CA MET A 110 5.87 -3.21 -21.42
C MET A 110 5.25 -1.80 -21.44
N ILE A 111 5.12 -1.17 -22.60
CA ILE A 111 4.67 0.22 -22.69
C ILE A 111 3.32 0.46 -21.99
N PRO A 112 2.23 -0.29 -22.27
CA PRO A 112 0.96 -0.08 -21.59
C PRO A 112 1.05 -0.29 -20.08
N ARG A 113 1.84 -1.27 -19.64
CA ARG A 113 2.05 -1.56 -18.21
C ARG A 113 2.79 -0.41 -17.51
N GLN A 114 3.80 0.16 -18.15
CA GLN A 114 4.55 1.30 -17.61
C GLN A 114 3.70 2.56 -17.54
N VAL A 115 2.84 2.81 -18.52
CA VAL A 115 1.90 3.93 -18.47
C VAL A 115 0.99 3.83 -17.23
N GLY A 116 0.43 2.66 -16.95
CA GLY A 116 -0.38 2.44 -15.74
C GLY A 116 0.41 2.63 -14.44
N ALA A 117 1.64 2.08 -14.35
CA ALA A 117 2.50 2.26 -13.18
C ALA A 117 2.94 3.72 -12.99
N SER A 118 3.18 4.45 -14.09
CA SER A 118 3.56 5.86 -14.06
C SER A 118 2.45 6.75 -13.51
N ALA A 119 1.19 6.41 -13.72
CA ALA A 119 0.06 7.17 -13.18
C ALA A 119 0.10 7.24 -11.65
N VAL A 120 0.39 6.11 -10.98
CA VAL A 120 0.51 6.08 -9.51
C VAL A 120 1.68 6.95 -9.03
N GLN A 121 2.82 6.91 -9.72
CA GLN A 121 3.99 7.72 -9.38
C GLN A 121 3.74 9.21 -9.63
N LEU A 122 3.02 9.56 -10.68
CA LEU A 122 2.62 10.95 -10.96
C LEU A 122 1.70 11.49 -9.86
N ASN A 123 0.75 10.70 -9.39
CA ASN A 123 -0.12 11.09 -8.26
C ASN A 123 0.72 11.41 -7.01
N PHE A 124 1.66 10.53 -6.67
CA PHE A 124 2.56 10.74 -5.53
C PHE A 124 3.41 12.00 -5.70
N LEU A 125 3.94 12.23 -6.91
CA LEU A 125 4.73 13.42 -7.22
C LEU A 125 3.90 14.70 -7.11
N VAL A 126 2.66 14.71 -7.61
CA VAL A 126 1.75 15.85 -7.52
C VAL A 126 1.40 16.16 -6.05
N ASN A 127 1.09 15.14 -5.26
CA ASN A 127 0.80 15.33 -3.84
C ASN A 127 2.00 15.91 -3.08
N ASN A 128 3.22 15.45 -3.36
CA ASN A 128 4.44 16.01 -2.79
C ASN A 128 4.70 17.44 -3.29
N PHE A 129 4.41 17.73 -4.56
CA PHE A 129 4.52 19.08 -5.11
C PHE A 129 3.57 20.04 -4.39
N ILE A 130 2.31 19.69 -4.21
CA ILE A 130 1.35 20.49 -3.45
C ILE A 130 1.84 20.67 -2.00
N ALA A 131 2.27 19.59 -1.36
CA ALA A 131 2.79 19.63 0.01
C ALA A 131 4.05 20.50 0.18
N SER A 132 4.81 20.72 -0.90
CA SER A 132 6.01 21.58 -0.88
C SER A 132 5.73 23.07 -0.70
N TYR A 133 4.52 23.52 -1.04
CA TYR A 133 4.06 24.90 -0.82
C TYR A 133 3.46 25.13 0.58
N LEU A 134 3.32 24.07 1.37
CA LEU A 134 2.72 24.09 2.70
C LEU A 134 3.81 24.31 3.77
N PRO A 135 3.44 24.59 5.03
CA PRO A 135 4.39 24.79 6.11
C PRO A 135 5.42 23.66 6.22
N ALA A 136 6.61 24.00 6.73
CA ALA A 136 7.71 23.05 6.91
C ALA A 136 7.25 21.77 7.64
N GLY A 137 7.67 20.60 7.14
CA GLY A 137 7.25 19.30 7.66
C GLY A 137 6.05 18.67 6.96
N SER A 138 5.27 19.43 6.15
CA SER A 138 4.07 18.91 5.48
C SER A 138 4.37 17.76 4.53
N ILE A 139 5.47 17.82 3.76
CA ILE A 139 5.89 16.71 2.87
C ILE A 139 6.13 15.42 3.67
N THR A 140 6.88 15.55 4.77
CA THR A 140 7.17 14.41 5.65
C THR A 140 5.89 13.86 6.28
N ALA A 141 4.98 14.74 6.74
CA ALA A 141 3.71 14.36 7.34
C ALA A 141 2.82 13.58 6.36
N VAL A 142 2.66 14.07 5.12
CA VAL A 142 1.88 13.41 4.07
C VAL A 142 2.51 12.07 3.71
N SER A 143 3.84 12.03 3.51
CA SER A 143 4.55 10.80 3.09
C SER A 143 4.52 9.71 4.16
N LEU A 144 4.79 10.05 5.42
CA LEU A 144 4.76 9.09 6.53
C LEU A 144 3.34 8.64 6.86
N GLY A 145 2.36 9.57 6.86
CA GLY A 145 0.96 9.24 7.08
C GLY A 145 0.44 8.24 6.04
N LEU A 146 0.75 8.47 4.75
CA LEU A 146 0.41 7.54 3.69
C LEU A 146 1.13 6.19 3.86
N THR A 147 2.42 6.20 4.18
CA THR A 147 3.21 4.97 4.37
C THR A 147 2.63 4.09 5.48
N ILE A 148 2.24 4.67 6.61
CA ILE A 148 1.62 3.93 7.71
C ILE A 148 0.27 3.33 7.28
N MET A 149 -0.55 4.11 6.54
CA MET A 149 -1.83 3.62 6.03
C MET A 149 -1.67 2.48 5.01
N LEU A 150 -0.62 2.52 4.19
CA LEU A 150 -0.34 1.47 3.20
C LEU A 150 0.07 0.12 3.83
N MET A 151 0.58 0.10 5.07
CA MET A 151 0.98 -1.16 5.73
C MET A 151 -0.20 -2.13 5.92
N PRO A 152 -1.32 -1.77 6.59
CA PRO A 152 -2.46 -2.67 6.68
C PRO A 152 -3.13 -2.92 5.33
N GLN A 153 -3.12 -1.97 4.39
CA GLN A 153 -3.61 -2.20 3.04
C GLN A 153 -2.85 -3.33 2.35
N ALA A 154 -1.50 -3.32 2.40
CA ALA A 154 -0.68 -4.36 1.80
C ALA A 154 -0.96 -5.74 2.42
N VAL A 155 -1.07 -5.81 3.74
CA VAL A 155 -1.35 -7.07 4.44
C VAL A 155 -2.76 -7.58 4.13
N ILE A 156 -3.76 -6.72 4.11
CA ILE A 156 -5.16 -7.11 3.93
C ILE A 156 -5.50 -7.26 2.44
N ALA A 157 -5.40 -6.14 1.69
CA ALA A 157 -5.95 -6.10 0.34
C ALA A 157 -5.06 -6.79 -0.69
N GLN A 158 -3.75 -6.55 -0.69
CA GLN A 158 -2.87 -7.17 -1.68
C GLN A 158 -2.76 -8.68 -1.49
N SER A 159 -2.75 -9.17 -0.23
CA SER A 159 -2.74 -10.61 0.03
C SER A 159 -4.02 -11.28 -0.48
N VAL A 160 -5.18 -10.72 -0.15
CA VAL A 160 -6.48 -11.25 -0.58
C VAL A 160 -6.64 -11.15 -2.10
N ALA A 161 -6.28 -10.01 -2.70
CA ALA A 161 -6.37 -9.78 -4.14
C ALA A 161 -5.49 -10.74 -4.93
N THR A 162 -4.26 -11.00 -4.45
CA THR A 162 -3.32 -11.93 -5.10
C THR A 162 -3.85 -13.36 -5.11
N VAL A 163 -4.41 -13.83 -3.99
CA VAL A 163 -5.00 -15.18 -3.89
C VAL A 163 -6.30 -15.30 -4.68
N SER A 164 -7.07 -14.23 -4.81
CA SER A 164 -8.36 -14.23 -5.50
C SER A 164 -8.24 -14.17 -7.03
N LEU A 165 -7.19 -13.56 -7.57
CA LEU A 165 -7.00 -13.36 -9.00
C LEU A 165 -7.04 -14.68 -9.82
N PRO A 166 -6.31 -15.76 -9.45
CA PRO A 166 -6.38 -17.01 -10.20
C PRO A 166 -7.79 -17.61 -10.21
N ARG A 167 -8.52 -17.53 -9.08
CA ARG A 167 -9.90 -18.00 -8.97
C ARG A 167 -10.82 -17.21 -9.90
N PHE A 168 -10.70 -15.88 -9.93
CA PHE A 168 -11.50 -15.04 -10.83
C PHE A 168 -11.19 -15.35 -12.30
N SER A 169 -9.90 -15.52 -12.65
CA SER A 169 -9.48 -15.83 -14.02
C SER A 169 -10.01 -17.17 -14.51
N VAL A 170 -10.01 -18.22 -13.67
CA VAL A 170 -10.57 -19.53 -14.03
C VAL A 170 -12.08 -19.43 -14.26
N LEU A 171 -12.82 -18.74 -13.38
CA LEU A 171 -14.26 -18.58 -13.51
C LEU A 171 -14.65 -17.74 -14.73
N ALA A 172 -13.91 -16.65 -14.99
CA ALA A 172 -14.09 -15.83 -16.17
C ALA A 172 -13.80 -16.60 -17.47
N GLY A 173 -12.68 -17.34 -17.51
CA GLY A 173 -12.30 -18.16 -18.67
C GLY A 173 -13.28 -19.29 -18.99
N ARG A 174 -14.04 -19.78 -17.99
CA ARG A 174 -15.12 -20.76 -18.18
C ARG A 174 -16.48 -20.13 -18.51
N GLY A 175 -16.58 -18.80 -18.54
CA GLY A 175 -17.87 -18.12 -18.72
C GLY A 175 -18.82 -18.20 -17.50
N GLU A 176 -18.33 -18.67 -16.34
CA GLU A 176 -19.13 -18.86 -15.11
C GLU A 176 -19.28 -17.53 -14.34
N LEU A 177 -19.89 -16.51 -14.97
CA LEU A 177 -19.96 -15.15 -14.44
C LEU A 177 -20.75 -15.07 -13.11
N ASP A 178 -21.78 -15.90 -12.92
CA ASP A 178 -22.54 -15.96 -11.66
C ASP A 178 -21.68 -16.45 -10.48
N ARG A 179 -20.83 -17.42 -10.72
CA ARG A 179 -19.87 -17.90 -9.72
C ARG A 179 -18.77 -16.88 -9.47
N MET A 180 -18.32 -16.17 -10.51
CA MET A 180 -17.37 -15.07 -10.36
C MET A 180 -17.97 -13.93 -9.53
N ARG A 181 -19.24 -13.56 -9.78
CA ARG A 181 -19.99 -12.57 -8.98
C ARG A 181 -20.03 -12.95 -7.50
N SER A 182 -20.35 -14.21 -7.20
CA SER A 182 -20.39 -14.71 -5.83
C SER A 182 -19.00 -14.70 -5.18
N ALA A 183 -17.98 -15.16 -5.90
CA ALA A 183 -16.60 -15.15 -5.41
C ALA A 183 -16.09 -13.72 -5.15
N LEU A 184 -16.40 -12.76 -6.01
CA LEU A 184 -16.06 -11.34 -5.80
C LEU A 184 -16.78 -10.77 -4.58
N ALA A 185 -18.08 -11.06 -4.43
CA ALA A 185 -18.83 -10.61 -3.25
C ALA A 185 -18.26 -11.17 -1.94
N ASP A 186 -17.87 -12.45 -1.91
CA ASP A 186 -17.23 -13.07 -0.75
C ASP A 186 -15.88 -12.42 -0.43
N THR A 187 -15.09 -12.14 -1.46
CA THR A 187 -13.79 -11.47 -1.33
C THR A 187 -13.95 -10.04 -0.79
N LEU A 188 -14.90 -9.27 -1.33
CA LEU A 188 -15.19 -7.91 -0.87
C LEU A 188 -15.66 -7.89 0.59
N ARG A 189 -16.50 -8.86 1.00
CA ARG A 189 -16.96 -8.98 2.39
C ARG A 189 -15.79 -9.24 3.34
N LEU A 190 -14.89 -10.15 2.97
CA LEU A 190 -13.69 -10.44 3.77
C LEU A 190 -12.81 -9.20 3.93
N VAL A 191 -12.56 -8.50 2.82
CA VAL A 191 -11.72 -7.29 2.85
C VAL A 191 -12.37 -6.18 3.66
N LEU A 192 -13.68 -5.98 3.56
CA LEU A 192 -14.42 -5.02 4.39
C LEU A 192 -14.31 -5.35 5.89
N LEU A 193 -14.49 -6.61 6.27
CA LEU A 193 -14.37 -7.04 7.66
C LEU A 193 -12.98 -6.84 8.25
N LEU A 194 -11.93 -6.92 7.44
CA LEU A 194 -10.56 -6.71 7.91
C LEU A 194 -10.14 -5.25 7.86
N SER A 195 -10.56 -4.50 6.85
CA SER A 195 -10.14 -3.11 6.66
C SER A 195 -10.88 -2.12 7.55
N LEU A 196 -12.15 -2.37 7.89
CA LEU A 196 -12.92 -1.50 8.79
C LEU A 196 -12.27 -1.34 10.17
N PRO A 197 -11.96 -2.42 10.92
CA PRO A 197 -11.30 -2.28 12.22
C PRO A 197 -9.89 -1.71 12.09
N ALA A 198 -9.16 -2.01 11.00
CA ALA A 198 -7.84 -1.46 10.75
C ALA A 198 -7.90 0.06 10.54
N ALA A 199 -8.86 0.56 9.75
CA ALA A 199 -9.07 2.00 9.55
C ALA A 199 -9.38 2.72 10.86
N VAL A 200 -10.32 2.20 11.64
CA VAL A 200 -10.69 2.77 12.95
C VAL A 200 -9.54 2.67 13.93
N GLY A 201 -8.81 1.56 13.94
CA GLY A 201 -7.61 1.38 14.75
C GLY A 201 -6.54 2.44 14.45
N LEU A 202 -6.27 2.72 13.18
CA LEU A 202 -5.34 3.78 12.78
C LEU A 202 -5.84 5.19 13.15
N ILE A 203 -7.14 5.46 13.03
CA ILE A 203 -7.71 6.76 13.42
C ILE A 203 -7.56 6.97 14.93
N LEU A 204 -7.80 5.95 15.73
CA LEU A 204 -7.82 6.05 17.17
C LEU A 204 -6.43 5.88 17.81
N PHE A 205 -5.63 4.92 17.40
CA PHE A 205 -4.27 4.70 17.92
C PHE A 205 -3.16 5.35 17.10
N GLY A 206 -3.50 6.10 16.03
CA GLY A 206 -2.52 6.69 15.12
C GLY A 206 -1.48 7.58 15.83
N SER A 207 -1.91 8.38 16.80
CA SER A 207 -1.02 9.24 17.58
C SER A 207 0.04 8.43 18.34
N GLU A 208 -0.40 7.38 19.01
CA GLU A 208 0.45 6.51 19.83
C GLU A 208 1.38 5.66 18.94
N ILE A 209 0.89 5.21 17.78
CA ILE A 209 1.70 4.49 16.78
C ILE A 209 2.80 5.40 16.23
N VAL A 210 2.45 6.62 15.80
CA VAL A 210 3.41 7.58 15.25
C VAL A 210 4.48 7.93 16.30
N ARG A 211 4.06 8.21 17.55
CA ARG A 211 4.98 8.52 18.64
C ARG A 211 5.94 7.36 18.93
N LEU A 212 5.41 6.15 19.04
CA LEU A 212 6.24 4.97 19.35
C LEU A 212 7.28 4.69 18.28
N ILE A 213 6.93 4.86 17.00
CA ILE A 213 7.81 4.52 15.87
C ILE A 213 8.81 5.64 15.58
N PHE A 214 8.36 6.89 15.57
CA PHE A 214 9.12 7.99 15.01
C PHE A 214 9.61 9.03 16.04
N GLU A 215 8.93 9.20 17.19
CA GLU A 215 9.28 10.26 18.15
C GLU A 215 10.57 9.93 18.88
N ARG A 216 11.69 10.25 18.22
CA ARG A 216 13.05 10.10 18.76
C ARG A 216 13.95 11.20 18.22
N SER A 217 14.84 11.73 19.07
CA SER A 217 15.85 12.71 18.68
C SER A 217 15.28 13.94 17.96
N ALA A 218 15.53 14.10 16.68
CA ALA A 218 15.11 15.24 15.87
C ALA A 218 13.60 15.24 15.49
N PHE A 219 12.88 14.13 15.69
CA PHE A 219 11.45 14.04 15.41
C PHE A 219 10.66 14.45 16.66
N ASN A 220 10.24 15.73 16.67
CA ASN A 220 9.60 16.35 17.83
C ASN A 220 8.08 16.02 17.91
N PRO A 221 7.42 16.29 19.06
CA PRO A 221 5.98 16.04 19.23
C PRO A 221 5.10 16.75 18.20
N GLN A 222 5.48 17.97 17.76
CA GLN A 222 4.74 18.72 16.74
C GLN A 222 4.73 17.96 15.39
N MET A 223 5.86 17.37 14.99
CA MET A 223 5.94 16.55 13.79
C MET A 223 5.10 15.29 13.92
N SER A 224 5.09 14.66 15.11
CA SER A 224 4.20 13.50 15.39
C SER A 224 2.74 13.87 15.23
N GLU A 225 2.33 15.06 15.66
CA GLU A 225 0.96 15.56 15.50
C GLU A 225 0.61 15.78 14.02
N MET A 226 1.51 16.42 13.24
CA MET A 226 1.32 16.62 11.82
C MET A 226 1.17 15.31 11.06
N VAL A 227 2.01 14.31 11.35
CA VAL A 227 1.91 12.97 10.73
C VAL A 227 0.61 12.28 11.11
N ASN A 228 0.22 12.34 12.40
CA ASN A 228 -1.04 11.76 12.85
C ASN A 228 -2.25 12.44 12.21
N TRP A 229 -2.20 13.76 11.98
CA TRP A 229 -3.25 14.49 11.28
C TRP A 229 -3.43 13.98 9.84
N ALA A 230 -2.35 13.85 9.08
CA ALA A 230 -2.40 13.26 7.75
C ALA A 230 -2.90 11.81 7.78
N LEU A 231 -2.37 10.99 8.72
CA LEU A 231 -2.74 9.59 8.88
C LEU A 231 -4.25 9.41 9.14
N ARG A 232 -4.86 10.25 9.97
CA ARG A 232 -6.31 10.20 10.24
C ARG A 232 -7.11 10.32 8.95
N TRP A 233 -6.80 11.30 8.12
CA TRP A 233 -7.50 11.53 6.86
C TRP A 233 -7.24 10.44 5.82
N TYR A 234 -6.02 9.93 5.72
CA TYR A 234 -5.71 8.76 4.88
C TYR A 234 -6.42 7.50 5.37
N SER A 235 -6.55 7.31 6.68
CA SER A 235 -7.19 6.12 7.25
C SER A 235 -8.68 6.03 6.92
N VAL A 236 -9.36 7.16 6.68
CA VAL A 236 -10.72 7.18 6.13
C VAL A 236 -10.77 6.50 4.76
N GLY A 237 -9.74 6.69 3.94
CA GLY A 237 -9.61 6.09 2.61
C GLY A 237 -9.17 4.63 2.60
N LEU A 238 -8.66 4.08 3.72
CA LEU A 238 -8.09 2.73 3.75
C LEU A 238 -9.05 1.66 3.21
N VAL A 239 -10.31 1.71 3.63
CA VAL A 239 -11.34 0.76 3.17
C VAL A 239 -11.54 0.86 1.66
N PHE A 240 -11.56 2.07 1.12
CA PHE A 240 -11.73 2.33 -0.30
C PHE A 240 -10.54 1.80 -1.11
N HIS A 241 -9.32 2.06 -0.66
CA HIS A 241 -8.09 1.51 -1.25
C HIS A 241 -8.10 -0.02 -1.28
N CYS A 242 -8.55 -0.65 -0.18
CA CYS A 242 -8.64 -2.11 -0.11
C CYS A 242 -9.65 -2.70 -1.11
N ILE A 243 -10.78 -2.03 -1.31
CA ILE A 243 -11.80 -2.47 -2.28
C ILE A 243 -11.32 -2.26 -3.72
N VAL A 244 -10.72 -1.10 -4.03
CA VAL A 244 -10.14 -0.79 -5.35
C VAL A 244 -9.15 -1.86 -5.76
N GLU A 245 -8.26 -2.30 -4.86
CA GLU A 245 -7.26 -3.34 -5.13
C GLU A 245 -7.91 -4.66 -5.58
N VAL A 246 -8.97 -5.11 -4.89
CA VAL A 246 -9.68 -6.34 -5.22
C VAL A 246 -10.49 -6.22 -6.52
N VAL A 247 -11.21 -5.12 -6.70
CA VAL A 247 -12.05 -4.91 -7.89
C VAL A 247 -11.20 -4.78 -9.14
N SER A 248 -10.04 -4.13 -9.06
CA SER A 248 -9.08 -4.04 -10.16
C SER A 248 -8.60 -5.42 -10.61
N ARG A 249 -8.35 -6.35 -9.66
CA ARG A 249 -8.02 -7.76 -10.01
C ARG A 249 -9.18 -8.47 -10.71
N ALA A 250 -10.42 -8.18 -10.33
CA ALA A 250 -11.58 -8.76 -11.02
C ALA A 250 -11.68 -8.25 -12.47
N PHE A 251 -11.37 -6.97 -12.75
CA PHE A 251 -11.25 -6.46 -14.12
C PHE A 251 -10.13 -7.14 -14.90
N TYR A 252 -8.96 -7.35 -14.29
CA TYR A 252 -7.85 -8.04 -14.95
C TYR A 252 -8.20 -9.50 -15.29
N ALA A 253 -8.97 -10.16 -14.44
CA ALA A 253 -9.43 -11.52 -14.66
C ALA A 253 -10.36 -11.67 -15.89
N VAL A 254 -11.12 -10.63 -16.23
CA VAL A 254 -11.95 -10.58 -17.44
C VAL A 254 -11.24 -9.90 -18.62
N HIS A 255 -9.91 -9.82 -18.60
CA HIS A 255 -9.04 -9.22 -19.62
C HIS A 255 -9.30 -7.72 -19.88
N ASP A 256 -9.92 -7.01 -18.95
CA ASP A 256 -10.14 -5.57 -19.03
C ASP A 256 -9.14 -4.81 -18.17
N THR A 257 -8.01 -4.47 -18.75
CA THR A 257 -7.00 -3.63 -18.09
C THR A 257 -7.23 -2.13 -18.33
N LYS A 258 -8.04 -1.77 -19.32
CA LYS A 258 -8.25 -0.38 -19.73
C LYS A 258 -9.15 0.37 -18.74
N THR A 259 -10.25 -0.25 -18.33
CA THR A 259 -11.24 0.38 -17.44
C THR A 259 -10.63 0.83 -16.11
N PRO A 260 -9.88 0.00 -15.35
CA PRO A 260 -9.22 0.46 -14.11
C PRO A 260 -8.24 1.60 -14.35
N VAL A 261 -7.47 1.57 -15.44
CA VAL A 261 -6.49 2.61 -15.77
C VAL A 261 -7.18 3.95 -16.07
N ILE A 262 -8.26 3.95 -16.86
CA ILE A 262 -9.02 5.18 -17.16
C ILE A 262 -9.61 5.77 -15.88
N VAL A 263 -10.25 4.94 -15.04
CA VAL A 263 -10.86 5.38 -13.79
C VAL A 263 -9.78 5.92 -12.84
N LEU A 264 -8.62 5.28 -12.76
CA LEU A 264 -7.46 5.76 -11.98
C LEU A 264 -7.01 7.16 -12.45
N PHE A 265 -6.88 7.40 -13.76
CA PHE A 265 -6.51 8.72 -14.26
C PHE A 265 -7.55 9.80 -13.94
N CYS A 266 -8.85 9.47 -14.04
CA CYS A 266 -9.92 10.37 -13.62
C CYS A 266 -9.86 10.66 -12.12
N ALA A 267 -9.64 9.63 -11.29
CA ALA A 267 -9.49 9.79 -9.85
C ALA A 267 -8.25 10.62 -9.49
N MET A 268 -7.14 10.45 -10.21
CA MET A 268 -5.92 11.25 -10.04
C MET A 268 -6.17 12.74 -10.34
N GLY A 269 -6.82 13.04 -11.46
CA GLY A 269 -7.20 14.43 -11.80
C GLY A 269 -8.10 15.05 -10.73
N LEU A 270 -9.07 14.29 -10.25
CA LEU A 270 -9.96 14.70 -9.17
C LEU A 270 -9.20 14.89 -7.85
N ASN A 271 -8.30 13.98 -7.49
CA ASN A 271 -7.43 14.11 -6.31
C ASN A 271 -6.64 15.43 -6.38
N MET A 272 -6.04 15.74 -7.52
CA MET A 272 -5.29 16.98 -7.70
C MET A 272 -6.18 18.22 -7.47
N ALA A 273 -7.35 18.28 -8.08
CA ALA A 273 -8.29 19.38 -7.91
C ALA A 273 -8.77 19.52 -6.45
N LEU A 274 -9.17 18.40 -5.82
CA LEU A 274 -9.60 18.38 -4.42
C LEU A 274 -8.46 18.73 -3.46
N SER A 275 -7.21 18.35 -3.77
CA SER A 275 -6.06 18.69 -2.92
C SER A 275 -5.88 20.20 -2.83
N PHE A 276 -5.99 20.94 -3.92
CA PHE A 276 -5.95 22.42 -3.88
C PHE A 276 -7.12 23.00 -3.08
N LEU A 277 -8.36 22.56 -3.35
CA LEU A 277 -9.56 23.09 -2.68
C LEU A 277 -9.55 22.79 -1.18
N LEU A 278 -9.24 21.56 -0.78
CA LEU A 278 -9.30 21.15 0.62
C LEU A 278 -8.11 21.70 1.42
N THR A 279 -6.94 21.84 0.81
CA THR A 279 -5.78 22.48 1.45
C THR A 279 -6.10 23.93 1.81
N GLU A 280 -6.69 24.67 0.89
CA GLU A 280 -7.14 26.04 1.14
C GLU A 280 -8.25 26.09 2.19
N GLY A 281 -9.24 25.18 2.12
CA GLY A 281 -10.31 25.07 3.10
C GLY A 281 -9.79 24.79 4.52
N PHE A 282 -8.84 23.87 4.67
CA PHE A 282 -8.21 23.57 5.96
C PHE A 282 -7.41 24.75 6.48
N SER A 283 -6.68 25.45 5.60
CA SER A 283 -5.94 26.66 5.95
C SER A 283 -6.85 27.74 6.50
N ARG A 284 -7.98 28.02 5.82
CA ARG A 284 -8.97 29.00 6.28
C ARG A 284 -9.65 28.61 7.59
N ALA A 285 -9.80 27.31 7.84
CA ALA A 285 -10.34 26.78 9.09
C ALA A 285 -9.32 26.78 10.25
N GLY A 286 -8.08 27.23 10.05
CA GLY A 286 -7.02 27.20 11.05
C GLY A 286 -6.49 25.81 11.36
N LEU A 287 -6.74 24.83 10.48
CA LEU A 287 -6.27 23.45 10.61
C LEU A 287 -4.96 23.27 9.81
N TYR A 288 -4.24 22.18 10.09
CA TYR A 288 -3.06 21.85 9.28
C TYR A 288 -3.43 21.58 7.82
N PRO A 289 -2.97 22.41 6.86
CA PRO A 289 -3.41 22.35 5.46
C PRO A 289 -3.12 21.02 4.75
N HIS A 290 -2.02 20.34 5.11
CA HIS A 290 -1.63 19.05 4.54
C HIS A 290 -2.66 17.92 4.80
N GLY A 291 -3.54 18.07 5.79
CA GLY A 291 -4.70 17.20 5.96
C GLY A 291 -5.66 17.23 4.77
N GLY A 292 -5.73 18.38 4.07
CA GLY A 292 -6.51 18.51 2.84
C GLY A 292 -6.03 17.59 1.72
N VAL A 293 -4.71 17.43 1.55
CA VAL A 293 -4.11 16.49 0.58
C VAL A 293 -4.51 15.05 0.93
N ALA A 294 -4.44 14.68 2.21
CA ALA A 294 -4.80 13.33 2.66
C ALA A 294 -6.29 13.02 2.50
N LEU A 295 -7.15 14.00 2.83
CA LEU A 295 -8.60 13.87 2.64
C LEU A 295 -8.97 13.82 1.16
N ALA A 296 -8.34 14.63 0.30
CA ALA A 296 -8.55 14.61 -1.14
C ALA A 296 -8.26 13.22 -1.73
N ASN A 297 -7.16 12.59 -1.31
CA ASN A 297 -6.82 11.22 -1.70
C ASN A 297 -7.92 10.23 -1.27
N SER A 298 -8.41 10.32 -0.03
CA SER A 298 -9.47 9.44 0.47
C SER A 298 -10.78 9.61 -0.30
N ILE A 299 -11.18 10.85 -0.62
CA ILE A 299 -12.40 11.12 -1.40
C ILE A 299 -12.24 10.62 -2.85
N ALA A 300 -11.11 10.94 -3.49
CA ALA A 300 -10.85 10.50 -4.86
C ALA A 300 -10.85 8.97 -4.98
N THR A 301 -10.20 8.27 -4.05
CA THR A 301 -10.22 6.80 -4.00
C THR A 301 -11.62 6.25 -3.70
N GLY A 302 -12.41 6.94 -2.88
CA GLY A 302 -13.82 6.58 -2.64
C GLY A 302 -14.66 6.65 -3.91
N LEU A 303 -14.46 7.69 -4.72
CA LEU A 303 -15.15 7.84 -6.01
C LEU A 303 -14.61 6.84 -7.06
N GLU A 304 -13.31 6.58 -7.08
CA GLU A 304 -12.70 5.51 -7.87
C GLU A 304 -13.33 4.15 -7.56
N MET A 305 -13.42 3.82 -6.26
CA MET A 305 -14.09 2.60 -5.79
C MET A 305 -15.54 2.53 -6.28
N ALA A 306 -16.31 3.60 -6.13
CA ALA A 306 -17.72 3.65 -6.53
C ALA A 306 -17.87 3.46 -8.05
N ALA A 307 -17.00 4.10 -8.84
CA ALA A 307 -16.97 3.94 -10.30
C ALA A 307 -16.64 2.50 -10.71
N LEU A 308 -15.57 1.93 -10.18
CA LEU A 308 -15.15 0.56 -10.48
C LEU A 308 -16.20 -0.47 -10.06
N LEU A 309 -16.80 -0.33 -8.87
CA LEU A 309 -17.88 -1.21 -8.42
C LEU A 309 -19.12 -1.11 -9.31
N THR A 310 -19.48 0.09 -9.74
CA THR A 310 -20.62 0.31 -10.62
C THR A 310 -20.40 -0.31 -12.00
N LEU A 311 -19.21 -0.13 -12.58
CA LEU A 311 -18.84 -0.71 -13.86
C LEU A 311 -18.76 -2.25 -13.79
N MET A 312 -18.17 -2.79 -12.72
CA MET A 312 -18.10 -4.24 -12.51
C MET A 312 -19.48 -4.84 -12.27
N ARG A 313 -20.37 -4.15 -11.53
CA ARG A 313 -21.76 -4.55 -11.32
C ARG A 313 -22.53 -4.68 -12.65
N ARG A 314 -22.33 -3.72 -13.57
CA ARG A 314 -22.94 -3.79 -14.92
C ARG A 314 -22.40 -4.97 -15.72
N ARG A 315 -21.14 -5.29 -15.59
CA ARG A 315 -20.47 -6.35 -16.34
C ARG A 315 -20.82 -7.77 -15.86
N LEU A 316 -21.13 -7.92 -14.57
CA LEU A 316 -21.50 -9.20 -13.94
C LEU A 316 -23.01 -9.34 -13.71
N ASP A 317 -23.84 -8.48 -14.30
CA ASP A 317 -25.31 -8.45 -14.10
C ASP A 317 -25.71 -8.44 -12.61
N GLY A 318 -24.94 -7.71 -11.81
CA GLY A 318 -25.18 -7.52 -10.37
C GLY A 318 -23.95 -7.77 -9.51
N LEU A 319 -24.03 -7.32 -8.26
CA LEU A 319 -23.09 -7.62 -7.21
C LEU A 319 -23.91 -7.90 -5.97
N SER A 320 -24.07 -9.10 -5.50
CA SER A 320 -24.82 -9.52 -4.30
C SER A 320 -24.93 -8.48 -3.17
N GLY A 321 -25.41 -7.26 -3.50
CA GLY A 321 -25.33 -6.04 -2.68
C GLY A 321 -25.97 -6.20 -1.30
N LYS A 322 -27.10 -6.94 -1.20
CA LYS A 322 -27.75 -7.22 0.09
C LYS A 322 -26.82 -7.93 1.09
N ARG A 323 -25.94 -8.83 0.61
CA ARG A 323 -24.96 -9.53 1.44
C ARG A 323 -23.83 -8.60 1.90
N ILE A 324 -23.38 -7.71 1.01
CA ILE A 324 -22.34 -6.70 1.35
C ILE A 324 -22.87 -5.72 2.39
N VAL A 325 -24.08 -5.20 2.21
CA VAL A 325 -24.72 -4.30 3.18
C VAL A 325 -24.90 -4.98 4.54
N ARG A 326 -25.34 -6.24 4.58
CA ARG A 326 -25.44 -7.00 5.83
C ARG A 326 -24.10 -7.05 6.58
N VAL A 327 -23.01 -7.33 5.88
CA VAL A 327 -21.66 -7.37 6.48
C VAL A 327 -21.21 -6.00 6.96
N LEU A 328 -21.55 -4.93 6.23
CA LEU A 328 -21.28 -3.55 6.68
C LEU A 328 -22.01 -3.21 7.98
N VAL A 329 -23.27 -3.59 8.10
CA VAL A 329 -24.06 -3.36 9.33
C VAL A 329 -23.51 -4.20 10.50
N GLN A 330 -23.28 -5.48 10.27
CA GLN A 330 -22.76 -6.38 11.31
C GLN A 330 -21.32 -6.01 11.71
N GLY A 331 -20.45 -5.73 10.74
CA GLY A 331 -19.08 -5.26 10.98
C GLY A 331 -19.06 -3.89 11.66
N GLY A 332 -19.98 -2.99 11.28
CA GLY A 332 -20.17 -1.69 11.91
C GLY A 332 -20.55 -1.81 13.39
N ALA A 333 -21.45 -2.71 13.75
CA ALA A 333 -21.81 -2.97 15.14
C ALA A 333 -20.58 -3.50 15.94
N ALA A 334 -19.82 -4.41 15.35
CA ALA A 334 -18.59 -4.93 15.97
C ALA A 334 -17.51 -3.83 16.13
N VAL A 335 -17.38 -2.94 15.16
CA VAL A 335 -16.49 -1.76 15.23
C VAL A 335 -16.95 -0.80 16.31
N SER A 336 -18.27 -0.56 16.49
CA SER A 336 -18.77 0.28 17.57
C SER A 336 -18.41 -0.27 18.95
N ALA A 337 -18.51 -1.60 19.15
CA ALA A 337 -18.04 -2.24 20.37
C ALA A 337 -16.51 -2.09 20.56
N MET A 338 -15.73 -2.22 19.48
CA MET A 338 -14.29 -1.98 19.49
C MET A 338 -13.96 -0.53 19.87
N ILE A 339 -14.66 0.44 19.35
CA ILE A 339 -14.50 1.88 19.69
C ILE A 339 -14.76 2.09 21.18
N ALA A 340 -15.88 1.57 21.71
CA ALA A 340 -16.20 1.65 23.13
C ALA A 340 -15.07 1.05 23.99
N PHE A 341 -14.57 -0.12 23.62
CA PHE A 341 -13.43 -0.74 24.29
C PHE A 341 -12.18 0.16 24.28
N ILE A 342 -11.84 0.78 23.13
CA ILE A 342 -10.66 1.63 23.01
C ILE A 342 -10.79 2.85 23.95
N PHE A 343 -11.96 3.47 24.06
CA PHE A 343 -12.18 4.58 24.99
C PHE A 343 -12.03 4.13 26.45
N LEU A 344 -12.60 2.99 26.83
CA LEU A 344 -12.44 2.41 28.17
C LEU A 344 -10.97 2.07 28.46
N TRP A 345 -10.27 1.50 27.48
CA TRP A 345 -8.85 1.19 27.58
C TRP A 345 -8.00 2.46 27.82
N ARG A 346 -8.28 3.53 27.09
CA ARG A 346 -7.61 4.82 27.29
C ARG A 346 -7.79 5.35 28.70
N ALA A 347 -8.99 5.23 29.26
CA ALA A 347 -9.27 5.69 30.62
C ALA A 347 -8.56 4.83 31.69
N ALA A 348 -8.51 3.51 31.48
CA ALA A 348 -7.97 2.57 32.45
C ALA A 348 -6.44 2.39 32.38
N ALA A 349 -5.88 2.38 31.17
CA ALA A 349 -4.51 1.95 30.90
C ALA A 349 -3.50 3.13 30.67
N GLY A 350 -3.91 4.35 30.87
CA GLY A 350 -3.10 5.56 30.56
C GLY A 350 -1.75 5.66 31.28
N LYS A 351 -1.53 4.85 32.34
CA LYS A 351 -0.27 4.81 33.11
C LYS A 351 0.71 3.74 32.63
N LEU A 352 0.33 2.89 31.65
CA LEU A 352 1.19 1.82 31.16
C LEU A 352 2.32 2.37 30.28
N ALA A 353 3.42 1.60 30.23
CA ALA A 353 4.49 1.89 29.27
C ALA A 353 3.94 1.90 27.83
N PRO A 354 4.41 2.79 26.93
CA PRO A 354 3.82 3.01 25.61
C PRO A 354 3.66 1.73 24.78
N LEU A 355 4.65 0.84 24.83
CA LEU A 355 4.60 -0.44 24.11
C LEU A 355 3.51 -1.37 24.66
N LEU A 356 3.40 -1.50 25.98
CA LEU A 356 2.38 -2.32 26.63
C LEU A 356 0.97 -1.73 26.41
N TYR A 357 0.86 -0.42 26.46
CA TYR A 357 -0.38 0.30 26.18
C TYR A 357 -0.88 0.00 24.77
N LEU A 358 -0.01 0.12 23.75
CA LEU A 358 -0.37 -0.17 22.36
C LEU A 358 -0.64 -1.66 22.13
N ALA A 359 0.23 -2.54 22.62
CA ALA A 359 0.05 -3.97 22.42
C ALA A 359 -1.25 -4.48 23.06
N GLY A 360 -1.54 -4.07 24.30
CA GLY A 360 -2.77 -4.40 25.01
C GLY A 360 -4.01 -3.75 24.38
N GLY A 361 -3.92 -2.49 23.99
CA GLY A 361 -5.01 -1.77 23.34
C GLY A 361 -5.37 -2.33 21.97
N ILE A 362 -4.38 -2.57 21.10
CA ILE A 362 -4.61 -3.16 19.78
C ILE A 362 -5.06 -4.61 19.91
N GLY A 363 -4.38 -5.42 20.75
CA GLY A 363 -4.76 -6.82 20.98
C GLY A 363 -6.19 -6.97 21.53
N GLY A 364 -6.54 -6.17 22.56
CA GLY A 364 -7.88 -6.13 23.10
C GLY A 364 -8.94 -5.65 22.11
N ALA A 365 -8.63 -4.61 21.32
CA ALA A 365 -9.51 -4.11 20.28
C ALA A 365 -9.80 -5.16 19.20
N VAL A 366 -8.78 -5.89 18.75
CA VAL A 366 -8.93 -7.00 17.81
C VAL A 366 -9.77 -8.13 18.42
N PHE A 367 -9.55 -8.46 19.69
CA PHE A 367 -10.31 -9.50 20.38
C PHE A 367 -11.79 -9.12 20.53
N VAL A 368 -12.09 -7.89 20.96
CA VAL A 368 -13.48 -7.37 21.08
C VAL A 368 -14.15 -7.34 19.69
N TYR A 369 -13.45 -6.90 18.66
CA TYR A 369 -13.97 -6.91 17.30
C TYR A 369 -14.30 -8.33 16.81
N ALA A 370 -13.38 -9.27 17.00
CA ALA A 370 -13.59 -10.67 16.63
C ALA A 370 -14.77 -11.29 17.38
N GLY A 371 -14.88 -11.02 18.70
CA GLY A 371 -16.02 -11.41 19.53
C GLY A 371 -17.35 -10.81 19.04
N GLY A 372 -17.35 -9.51 18.68
CA GLY A 372 -18.50 -8.84 18.10
C GLY A 372 -18.95 -9.46 16.76
N CYS A 373 -18.01 -9.79 15.88
CA CYS A 373 -18.30 -10.51 14.64
C CYS A 373 -18.90 -11.91 14.87
N LEU A 374 -18.39 -12.62 15.88
CA LEU A 374 -18.93 -13.93 16.28
C LEU A 374 -20.36 -13.80 16.84
N ALA A 375 -20.61 -12.82 17.70
CA ALA A 375 -21.93 -12.54 18.28
C ALA A 375 -22.95 -12.11 17.22
N ALA A 376 -22.53 -11.28 16.27
CA ALA A 376 -23.33 -10.85 15.13
C ALA A 376 -23.55 -11.96 14.08
N LYS A 377 -23.01 -13.16 14.28
CA LYS A 377 -23.13 -14.33 13.39
C LYS A 377 -22.73 -13.99 11.95
N VAL A 378 -21.64 -13.23 11.79
CA VAL A 378 -21.07 -12.93 10.47
C VAL A 378 -20.66 -14.25 9.81
N GLU A 379 -21.07 -14.50 8.57
CA GLU A 379 -20.81 -15.78 7.87
C GLU A 379 -19.30 -16.09 7.80
N GLU A 380 -18.48 -15.05 7.58
CA GLU A 380 -17.02 -15.15 7.54
C GLU A 380 -16.36 -15.45 8.92
N SER A 381 -17.09 -15.35 10.01
CA SER A 381 -16.61 -15.70 11.36
C SER A 381 -16.18 -17.17 11.48
N ALA A 382 -16.64 -18.04 10.57
CA ALA A 382 -16.16 -19.42 10.46
C ALA A 382 -14.64 -19.49 10.15
N LEU A 383 -14.10 -18.52 9.41
CA LEU A 383 -12.65 -18.41 9.14
C LEU A 383 -11.90 -18.01 10.42
N ILE A 384 -12.46 -17.08 11.20
CA ILE A 384 -11.91 -16.64 12.49
C ILE A 384 -11.91 -17.83 13.48
N ARG A 385 -13.00 -18.60 13.54
CA ARG A 385 -13.08 -19.82 14.35
C ARG A 385 -12.03 -20.86 13.97
N ARG A 386 -11.79 -21.07 12.68
CA ARG A 386 -10.74 -22.01 12.23
C ARG A 386 -9.34 -21.53 12.59
N ALA A 387 -9.07 -20.23 12.46
CA ALA A 387 -7.80 -19.64 12.85
C ALA A 387 -7.58 -19.75 14.36
N LEU A 388 -8.56 -19.40 15.19
CA LEU A 388 -8.49 -19.53 16.65
C LEU A 388 -8.30 -20.99 17.08
N ARG A 389 -9.02 -21.94 16.50
CA ARG A 389 -8.82 -23.38 16.81
C ARG A 389 -7.40 -23.85 16.49
N ARG A 390 -6.76 -23.36 15.46
CA ARG A 390 -5.35 -23.70 15.15
C ARG A 390 -4.34 -23.09 16.13
N PHE A 391 -4.69 -21.98 16.78
CA PHE A 391 -3.83 -21.34 17.79
C PHE A 391 -3.96 -21.99 19.19
N PHE A 392 -5.16 -22.48 19.54
CA PHE A 392 -5.44 -23.06 20.86
C PHE A 392 -5.32 -24.59 20.92
N VAL A 393 -5.08 -25.27 19.80
CA VAL A 393 -4.95 -26.75 19.70
C VAL A 393 -3.51 -27.14 19.31
N ARG A 394 -2.53 -26.27 19.55
CA ARG A 394 -1.10 -26.61 19.54
C ARG A 394 -0.51 -26.55 20.93
#